data_ed2adec679b46a331e8121da3370bb09
#
_entry.id   ed2adec679b46a331e8121da3370bb09
#
_cell.length_a   1.000
_cell.length_b   1.000
_cell.length_c   1.000
_cell.angle_alpha   90.00
_cell.angle_beta   90.00
_cell.angle_gamma   90.00
#
_symmetry.space_group_name_H-M   'P 1'
#
loop_
_entity.id
_entity.type
_entity.pdbx_description
1 polymer ?
#
loop_
_entity_poly.entity_id
_entity_poly.type
_entity_poly.pdbx_seq_one_letter_code
_entity_poly.pdbx_strand_id
1 'polypeptide(L)'
;MSPKAVAEHDAKKEKPMGSQSLFRGLQLIEILSNFPNGCPLAHLSELAGMNKSTVHRLLQGLHSSGYVTQAPSAGSYRLTTKFIAVGQKALSSLNVIHVAAPHLEQLNLEVGETVNFSSREDDHVILIYKLEPTTGMMRTRAYIGQHMPLYCSAMGKIFLAWGSSDYPARYWQSHAPVIQPLTHNTLTTLPQMLDELSDIRRRGLAMDREENELGVSCVAAPVFDIHQRVPFAVSVSLPTARLQQIGVEALSKPVQATAQRISRELGYAPSA
;
A
#
# COMPACT_ATOMS: atom_id res chain seq x y z
N MET A 1 16.73 15.49 51.35
CA MET A 1 15.63 16.24 50.69
C MET A 1 15.18 15.44 49.49
N SER A 2 13.91 15.07 49.39
CA SER A 2 13.31 14.08 48.52
C SER A 2 13.35 14.42 47.02
N PRO A 3 13.38 13.40 46.13
CA PRO A 3 13.08 13.57 44.72
C PRO A 3 11.58 13.43 44.51
N LYS A 4 10.96 14.39 43.80
CA LYS A 4 9.55 14.35 43.42
C LYS A 4 9.38 13.97 41.96
N ALA A 5 8.62 12.88 41.79
CA ALA A 5 7.55 12.65 40.83
C ALA A 5 7.84 12.89 39.33
N VAL A 6 8.08 11.77 38.66
CA VAL A 6 7.81 11.60 37.20
C VAL A 6 6.29 11.43 37.06
N ALA A 7 5.64 12.32 36.34
CA ALA A 7 4.21 12.25 36.05
C ALA A 7 3.95 11.15 35.01
N GLU A 8 3.21 10.13 35.41
CA GLU A 8 2.57 9.15 34.54
C GLU A 8 1.53 9.88 33.69
N HIS A 9 1.73 9.90 32.38
CA HIS A 9 0.74 10.30 31.41
C HIS A 9 -0.18 9.10 31.15
N ASP A 10 -1.25 9.01 31.93
CA ASP A 10 -2.39 8.14 31.64
C ASP A 10 -3.01 8.54 30.31
N ALA A 11 -2.69 7.79 29.25
CA ALA A 11 -3.42 7.83 28.00
C ALA A 11 -4.83 7.29 28.24
N LYS A 12 -5.80 8.17 28.52
CA LYS A 12 -7.23 7.86 28.50
C LYS A 12 -7.57 7.24 27.14
N LYS A 13 -7.78 5.91 27.10
CA LYS A 13 -8.45 5.25 25.97
C LYS A 13 -9.83 5.89 25.82
N GLU A 14 -10.01 6.69 24.79
CA GLU A 14 -11.31 7.22 24.40
C GLU A 14 -12.29 6.06 24.23
N LYS A 15 -13.43 6.11 24.94
CA LYS A 15 -14.51 5.14 24.75
C LYS A 15 -15.06 5.35 23.34
N PRO A 16 -15.12 4.32 22.49
CA PRO A 16 -15.66 4.47 21.14
C PRO A 16 -17.11 4.94 21.21
N MET A 17 -17.43 6.02 20.50
CA MET A 17 -18.79 6.52 20.31
C MET A 17 -19.56 5.54 19.42
N GLY A 18 -20.30 4.60 20.02
CA GLY A 18 -21.08 3.62 19.26
C GLY A 18 -21.63 2.49 20.14
N SER A 19 -22.44 1.61 19.54
CA SER A 19 -22.97 0.44 20.24
C SER A 19 -21.84 -0.52 20.65
N GLN A 20 -21.61 -0.69 21.94
CA GLN A 20 -20.61 -1.61 22.48
C GLN A 20 -20.78 -3.04 21.96
N SER A 21 -22.02 -3.45 21.67
CA SER A 21 -22.31 -4.76 21.08
C SER A 21 -21.78 -4.87 19.65
N LEU A 22 -21.83 -3.79 18.86
CA LEU A 22 -21.28 -3.76 17.51
C LEU A 22 -19.74 -3.92 17.52
N PHE A 23 -19.05 -3.14 18.35
CA PHE A 23 -17.59 -3.25 18.48
C PHE A 23 -17.15 -4.65 18.88
N ARG A 24 -17.83 -5.23 19.88
CA ARG A 24 -17.54 -6.60 20.33
C ARG A 24 -17.84 -7.66 19.26
N GLY A 25 -18.89 -7.45 18.45
CA GLY A 25 -19.21 -8.31 17.31
C GLY A 25 -18.11 -8.27 16.23
N LEU A 26 -17.62 -7.07 15.88
CA LEU A 26 -16.51 -6.88 14.95
C LEU A 26 -15.22 -7.51 15.49
N GLN A 27 -14.89 -7.33 16.76
CA GLN A 27 -13.75 -7.96 17.42
C GLN A 27 -13.79 -9.49 17.30
N LEU A 28 -14.96 -10.11 17.46
CA LEU A 28 -15.12 -11.56 17.30
C LEU A 28 -14.90 -12.01 15.85
N ILE A 29 -15.32 -11.21 14.86
CA ILE A 29 -15.06 -11.47 13.45
C ILE A 29 -13.55 -11.44 13.17
N GLU A 30 -12.84 -10.43 13.64
CA GLU A 30 -11.39 -10.30 13.50
C GLU A 30 -10.63 -11.46 14.14
N ILE A 31 -11.02 -11.87 15.36
CA ILE A 31 -10.44 -13.04 16.02
C ILE A 31 -10.68 -14.29 15.16
N LEU A 32 -11.93 -14.53 14.72
CA LEU A 32 -12.30 -15.70 13.92
C LEU A 32 -11.57 -15.78 12.59
N SER A 33 -11.15 -14.65 12.01
CA SER A 33 -10.39 -14.63 10.75
C SER A 33 -9.06 -15.37 10.85
N ASN A 34 -8.48 -15.47 12.04
CA ASN A 34 -7.24 -16.19 12.31
C ASN A 34 -7.45 -17.71 12.54
N PHE A 35 -8.70 -18.17 12.53
CA PHE A 35 -9.06 -19.59 12.78
C PHE A 35 -9.84 -20.19 11.59
N PRO A 36 -9.20 -20.52 10.45
CA PRO A 36 -9.88 -20.99 9.25
C PRO A 36 -10.65 -22.31 9.48
N ASN A 37 -10.20 -23.14 10.42
CA ASN A 37 -10.84 -24.41 10.79
C ASN A 37 -11.89 -24.24 11.91
N GLY A 38 -12.10 -23.01 12.38
CA GLY A 38 -13.02 -22.68 13.46
C GLY A 38 -12.39 -22.61 14.84
N CYS A 39 -13.04 -21.88 15.73
CA CYS A 39 -12.61 -21.65 17.11
C CYS A 39 -13.72 -21.98 18.10
N PRO A 40 -13.45 -22.76 19.17
CA PRO A 40 -14.43 -23.06 20.22
C PRO A 40 -14.85 -21.83 21.01
N LEU A 41 -16.10 -21.81 21.49
CA LEU A 41 -16.65 -20.70 22.29
C LEU A 41 -15.77 -20.31 23.50
N ALA A 42 -15.22 -21.30 24.20
CA ALA A 42 -14.37 -21.05 25.37
C ALA A 42 -13.11 -20.25 25.00
N HIS A 43 -12.45 -20.65 23.93
CA HIS A 43 -11.23 -19.98 23.46
C HIS A 43 -11.50 -18.59 22.89
N LEU A 44 -12.61 -18.40 22.16
CA LEU A 44 -13.06 -17.08 21.72
C LEU A 44 -13.34 -16.13 22.90
N SER A 45 -13.90 -16.66 23.98
CA SER A 45 -14.17 -15.91 25.22
C SER A 45 -12.89 -15.40 25.87
N GLU A 46 -11.84 -16.23 25.91
CA GLU A 46 -10.52 -15.88 26.43
C GLU A 46 -9.84 -14.83 25.57
N LEU A 47 -9.75 -15.06 24.25
CA LEU A 47 -9.11 -14.14 23.30
C LEU A 47 -9.80 -12.76 23.25
N ALA A 48 -11.13 -12.75 23.35
CA ALA A 48 -11.91 -11.52 23.30
C ALA A 48 -11.99 -10.78 24.65
N GLY A 49 -11.55 -11.38 25.75
CA GLY A 49 -11.67 -10.82 27.09
C GLY A 49 -13.13 -10.62 27.52
N MET A 50 -14.04 -11.49 27.03
CA MET A 50 -15.48 -11.41 27.29
C MET A 50 -15.99 -12.69 27.95
N ASN A 51 -17.05 -12.59 28.77
CA ASN A 51 -17.68 -13.79 29.33
C ASN A 51 -18.40 -14.63 28.25
N LYS A 52 -18.48 -15.95 28.44
CA LYS A 52 -19.05 -16.91 27.49
C LYS A 52 -20.48 -16.56 27.05
N SER A 53 -21.33 -16.06 27.96
CA SER A 53 -22.71 -15.69 27.64
C SER A 53 -22.79 -14.51 26.68
N THR A 54 -21.92 -13.52 26.84
CA THR A 54 -21.83 -12.37 25.93
C THR A 54 -21.33 -12.81 24.54
N VAL A 55 -20.26 -13.59 24.49
CA VAL A 55 -19.71 -14.13 23.21
C VAL A 55 -20.76 -14.98 22.50
N HIS A 56 -21.42 -15.89 23.22
CA HIS A 56 -22.48 -16.72 22.66
C HIS A 56 -23.62 -15.90 22.05
N ARG A 57 -24.12 -14.88 22.75
CA ARG A 57 -25.19 -14.01 22.25
C ARG A 57 -24.78 -13.23 21.00
N LEU A 58 -23.54 -12.74 20.94
CA LEU A 58 -23.01 -12.05 19.76
C LEU A 58 -22.85 -13.01 18.58
N LEU A 59 -22.33 -14.22 18.82
CA LEU A 59 -22.19 -15.25 17.79
C LEU A 59 -23.55 -15.71 17.24
N GLN A 60 -24.59 -15.78 18.09
CA GLN A 60 -25.96 -16.06 17.63
C GLN A 60 -26.46 -14.98 16.67
N GLY A 61 -26.23 -13.69 16.96
CA GLY A 61 -26.56 -12.59 16.05
C GLY A 61 -25.80 -12.68 14.71
N LEU A 62 -24.50 -12.98 14.76
CA LEU A 62 -23.67 -13.17 13.57
C LEU A 62 -24.08 -14.41 12.76
N HIS A 63 -24.47 -15.50 13.45
CA HIS A 63 -24.97 -16.71 12.83
C HIS A 63 -26.33 -16.48 12.14
N SER A 64 -27.28 -15.85 12.83
CA SER A 64 -28.59 -15.51 12.25
C SER A 64 -28.48 -14.57 11.06
N SER A 65 -27.46 -13.72 11.03
CA SER A 65 -27.12 -12.84 9.90
C SER A 65 -26.30 -13.56 8.81
N GLY A 66 -25.93 -14.82 8.99
CA GLY A 66 -25.19 -15.63 8.02
C GLY A 66 -23.70 -15.32 7.90
N TYR A 67 -23.10 -14.53 8.81
CA TYR A 67 -21.66 -14.19 8.81
C TYR A 67 -20.80 -15.25 9.49
N VAL A 68 -21.38 -16.01 10.43
CA VAL A 68 -20.71 -17.06 11.17
C VAL A 68 -21.50 -18.36 11.03
N THR A 69 -20.83 -19.49 11.01
CA THR A 69 -21.44 -20.82 11.10
C THR A 69 -20.82 -21.61 12.24
N GLN A 70 -21.58 -22.54 12.81
CA GLN A 70 -21.10 -23.46 13.83
C GLN A 70 -20.95 -24.86 13.21
N ALA A 71 -19.79 -25.48 13.40
CA ALA A 71 -19.56 -26.85 12.95
C ALA A 71 -20.35 -27.82 13.83
N PRO A 72 -21.16 -28.73 13.24
CA PRO A 72 -22.04 -29.63 14.01
C PRO A 72 -21.30 -30.58 14.99
N SER A 73 -20.09 -31.02 14.60
CA SER A 73 -19.33 -32.02 15.36
C SER A 73 -18.38 -31.47 16.41
N ALA A 74 -18.04 -30.18 16.39
CA ALA A 74 -16.99 -29.63 17.24
C ALA A 74 -17.42 -28.41 18.08
N GLY A 75 -18.64 -27.92 17.93
CA GLY A 75 -19.09 -26.71 18.61
C GLY A 75 -18.28 -25.46 18.29
N SER A 76 -17.42 -25.53 17.28
CA SER A 76 -16.52 -24.45 16.83
C SER A 76 -17.23 -23.50 15.90
N TYR A 77 -16.95 -22.19 16.02
CA TYR A 77 -17.48 -21.15 15.17
C TYR A 77 -16.44 -20.75 14.13
N ARG A 78 -16.88 -20.49 12.88
CA ARG A 78 -16.02 -19.98 11.80
C ARG A 78 -16.76 -18.97 10.95
N LEU A 79 -16.01 -18.13 10.25
CA LEU A 79 -16.55 -17.20 9.26
C LEU A 79 -17.13 -17.94 8.06
N THR A 80 -18.13 -17.33 7.41
CA THR A 80 -18.74 -17.86 6.19
C THR A 80 -18.22 -17.13 4.94
N THR A 81 -18.52 -17.70 3.76
CA THR A 81 -18.24 -17.08 2.46
C THR A 81 -19.03 -15.78 2.21
N LYS A 82 -19.98 -15.42 3.08
CA LYS A 82 -20.70 -14.15 2.99
C LYS A 82 -19.76 -12.96 3.04
N PHE A 83 -18.65 -13.05 3.79
CA PHE A 83 -17.62 -12.00 3.82
C PHE A 83 -16.98 -11.78 2.45
N ILE A 84 -16.81 -12.84 1.65
CA ILE A 84 -16.28 -12.71 0.28
C ILE A 84 -17.24 -11.88 -0.56
N ALA A 85 -18.54 -12.17 -0.50
CA ALA A 85 -19.55 -11.46 -1.28
C ALA A 85 -19.66 -9.97 -0.91
N VAL A 86 -19.56 -9.65 0.39
CA VAL A 86 -19.56 -8.26 0.89
C VAL A 86 -18.28 -7.55 0.48
N GLY A 87 -17.12 -8.20 0.67
CA GLY A 87 -15.82 -7.67 0.30
C GLY A 87 -15.69 -7.40 -1.20
N GLN A 88 -16.16 -8.31 -2.06
CA GLN A 88 -16.17 -8.13 -3.51
C GLN A 88 -17.02 -6.92 -3.95
N LYS A 89 -18.17 -6.71 -3.33
CA LYS A 89 -18.98 -5.52 -3.60
C LYS A 89 -18.29 -4.23 -3.14
N ALA A 90 -17.62 -4.25 -2.00
CA ALA A 90 -16.83 -3.12 -1.53
C ALA A 90 -15.66 -2.84 -2.48
N LEU A 91 -14.91 -3.87 -2.89
CA LEU A 91 -13.81 -3.76 -3.85
C LEU A 91 -14.26 -3.24 -5.22
N SER A 92 -15.40 -3.72 -5.74
CA SER A 92 -15.94 -3.26 -7.04
C SER A 92 -16.42 -1.80 -7.00
N SER A 93 -16.71 -1.25 -5.82
CA SER A 93 -17.05 0.17 -5.63
C SER A 93 -15.82 1.05 -5.41
N LEU A 94 -14.66 0.47 -5.11
CA LEU A 94 -13.38 1.18 -4.95
C LEU A 94 -12.81 1.52 -6.34
N ASN A 95 -13.25 2.65 -6.89
CA ASN A 95 -12.45 3.28 -7.95
C ASN A 95 -11.14 3.76 -7.30
N VAL A 96 -10.02 3.08 -7.58
CA VAL A 96 -8.71 3.39 -6.98
C VAL A 96 -8.32 4.86 -7.13
N ILE A 97 -8.74 5.50 -8.21
CA ILE A 97 -8.48 6.93 -8.44
C ILE A 97 -9.24 7.78 -7.41
N HIS A 98 -10.49 7.44 -7.07
CA HIS A 98 -11.25 8.16 -6.03
C HIS A 98 -10.59 8.05 -4.65
N VAL A 99 -10.00 6.90 -4.34
CA VAL A 99 -9.23 6.70 -3.09
C VAL A 99 -7.94 7.49 -3.14
N ALA A 100 -7.21 7.43 -4.25
CA ALA A 100 -5.87 8.02 -4.34
C ALA A 100 -5.87 9.53 -4.54
N ALA A 101 -6.82 10.08 -5.32
CA ALA A 101 -6.80 11.48 -5.76
C ALA A 101 -6.67 12.50 -4.62
N PRO A 102 -7.41 12.43 -3.50
CA PRO A 102 -7.27 13.42 -2.42
C PRO A 102 -5.86 13.44 -1.83
N HIS A 103 -5.22 12.28 -1.70
CA HIS A 103 -3.85 12.16 -1.16
C HIS A 103 -2.80 12.66 -2.17
N LEU A 104 -3.02 12.39 -3.46
CA LEU A 104 -2.15 12.85 -4.54
C LEU A 104 -2.23 14.36 -4.70
N GLU A 105 -3.42 14.96 -4.60
CA GLU A 105 -3.64 16.40 -4.63
C GLU A 105 -2.95 17.08 -3.44
N GLN A 106 -3.07 16.52 -2.25
CA GLN A 106 -2.36 17.02 -1.07
C GLN A 106 -0.85 16.97 -1.26
N LEU A 107 -0.31 15.84 -1.78
CA LEU A 107 1.11 15.71 -2.10
C LEU A 107 1.55 16.76 -3.13
N ASN A 108 0.76 16.97 -4.20
CA ASN A 108 1.08 17.95 -5.24
C ASN A 108 1.15 19.38 -4.69
N LEU A 109 0.23 19.75 -3.79
CA LEU A 109 0.26 21.04 -3.11
C LEU A 109 1.46 21.18 -2.18
N GLU A 110 1.84 20.10 -1.47
CA GLU A 110 2.96 20.11 -0.53
C GLU A 110 4.31 20.25 -1.24
N VAL A 111 4.53 19.47 -2.32
CA VAL A 111 5.83 19.44 -3.01
C VAL A 111 5.93 20.47 -4.14
N GLY A 112 4.81 20.90 -4.71
CA GLY A 112 4.74 21.86 -5.81
C GLY A 112 5.12 21.32 -7.19
N GLU A 113 5.43 20.02 -7.29
CA GLU A 113 5.99 19.37 -8.47
C GLU A 113 5.00 18.39 -9.11
N THR A 114 5.32 17.83 -10.29
CA THR A 114 4.47 16.84 -10.96
C THR A 114 4.29 15.59 -10.10
N VAL A 115 3.04 15.22 -9.80
CA VAL A 115 2.68 13.97 -9.12
C VAL A 115 2.05 13.00 -10.11
N ASN A 116 2.51 11.76 -10.09
CA ASN A 116 2.01 10.70 -10.94
C ASN A 116 1.53 9.52 -10.11
N PHE A 117 0.48 8.85 -10.58
CA PHE A 117 0.01 7.58 -10.06
C PHE A 117 -0.12 6.58 -11.19
N SER A 118 0.44 5.39 -11.00
CA SER A 118 0.55 4.38 -12.05
C SER A 118 0.11 3.01 -11.57
N SER A 119 -0.34 2.19 -12.50
CA SER A 119 -0.50 0.75 -12.37
C SER A 119 0.52 0.01 -13.23
N ARG A 120 0.65 -1.28 -12.99
CA ARG A 120 1.36 -2.18 -13.88
C ARG A 120 0.35 -2.95 -14.72
N GLU A 121 0.55 -2.96 -16.02
CA GLU A 121 -0.15 -3.83 -16.95
C GLU A 121 0.89 -4.65 -17.71
N ASP A 122 0.85 -5.97 -17.55
CA ASP A 122 1.88 -6.88 -18.03
C ASP A 122 3.30 -6.42 -17.62
N ASP A 123 4.12 -6.10 -18.59
CA ASP A 123 5.51 -5.67 -18.43
C ASP A 123 5.71 -4.15 -18.67
N HIS A 124 4.64 -3.36 -18.46
CA HIS A 124 4.68 -1.90 -18.62
C HIS A 124 4.11 -1.18 -17.41
N VAL A 125 4.62 0.04 -17.20
CA VAL A 125 3.98 1.04 -16.34
C VAL A 125 2.89 1.72 -17.14
N ILE A 126 1.69 1.83 -16.59
CA ILE A 126 0.60 2.65 -17.15
C ILE A 126 0.35 3.82 -16.22
N LEU A 127 0.46 5.03 -16.75
CA LEU A 127 0.10 6.23 -16.00
C LEU A 127 -1.42 6.37 -15.96
N ILE A 128 -2.03 6.27 -14.76
CA ILE A 128 -3.49 6.30 -14.59
C ILE A 128 -4.00 7.61 -13.99
N TYR A 129 -3.12 8.40 -13.35
CA TYR A 129 -3.46 9.73 -12.84
C TYR A 129 -2.22 10.61 -12.82
N LYS A 130 -2.41 11.92 -13.11
CA LYS A 130 -1.32 12.90 -13.15
C LYS A 130 -1.82 14.25 -12.67
N LEU A 131 -1.00 14.93 -11.87
CA LEU A 131 -1.17 16.31 -11.48
C LEU A 131 0.03 17.12 -11.97
N GLU A 132 -0.25 18.21 -12.64
CA GLU A 132 0.79 19.13 -13.11
C GLU A 132 1.41 19.90 -11.93
N PRO A 133 2.63 20.44 -12.07
CA PRO A 133 3.26 21.18 -11.00
C PRO A 133 2.47 22.45 -10.67
N THR A 134 2.37 22.78 -9.37
CA THR A 134 1.67 23.99 -8.90
C THR A 134 2.60 25.20 -8.82
N THR A 135 3.90 24.97 -8.61
CA THR A 135 4.91 26.04 -8.45
C THR A 135 6.05 25.92 -9.48
N GLY A 136 6.25 24.74 -10.06
CA GLY A 136 7.28 24.49 -11.05
C GLY A 136 6.83 24.92 -12.46
N MET A 137 7.79 25.30 -13.31
CA MET A 137 7.53 25.63 -14.72
C MET A 137 7.70 24.44 -15.65
N MET A 138 8.31 23.35 -15.20
CA MET A 138 8.61 22.19 -16.04
C MET A 138 7.43 21.20 -16.01
N ARG A 139 6.88 20.97 -17.20
CA ARG A 139 5.89 19.89 -17.42
C ARG A 139 6.60 18.69 -18.02
N THR A 140 6.42 17.54 -17.40
CA THR A 140 6.90 16.27 -17.99
C THR A 140 6.07 15.90 -19.21
N ARG A 141 6.69 15.20 -20.17
CA ARG A 141 6.00 14.74 -21.39
C ARG A 141 5.04 13.59 -21.13
N ALA A 142 5.11 12.96 -19.95
CA ALA A 142 4.23 11.85 -19.58
C ALA A 142 2.76 12.25 -19.60
N TYR A 143 1.89 11.37 -20.10
CA TYR A 143 0.43 11.59 -20.16
C TYR A 143 -0.33 10.36 -19.66
N ILE A 144 -1.57 10.58 -19.19
CA ILE A 144 -2.42 9.50 -18.70
C ILE A 144 -2.71 8.51 -19.84
N GLY A 145 -2.56 7.21 -19.55
CA GLY A 145 -2.64 6.11 -20.51
C GLY A 145 -1.32 5.80 -21.23
N GLN A 146 -0.24 6.53 -20.94
CA GLN A 146 1.07 6.22 -21.50
C GLN A 146 1.61 4.92 -20.92
N HIS A 147 2.10 4.06 -21.81
CA HIS A 147 2.85 2.85 -21.50
C HIS A 147 4.35 3.17 -21.47
N MET A 148 5.01 2.79 -20.40
CA MET A 148 6.45 3.01 -20.23
C MET A 148 7.13 1.70 -19.83
N PRO A 149 8.37 1.45 -20.30
CA PRO A 149 9.14 0.28 -19.87
C PRO A 149 9.41 0.31 -18.36
N LEU A 150 9.58 -0.87 -17.76
CA LEU A 150 9.82 -0.97 -16.32
C LEU A 150 11.25 -0.56 -15.92
N TYR A 151 12.24 -0.75 -16.77
CA TYR A 151 13.65 -0.64 -16.40
C TYR A 151 14.18 0.79 -16.23
N CYS A 152 13.54 1.79 -16.82
CA CYS A 152 14.10 3.14 -16.95
C CYS A 152 13.37 4.22 -16.15
N SER A 153 12.40 3.84 -15.30
CA SER A 153 11.66 4.80 -14.49
C SER A 153 11.58 4.40 -13.03
N ALA A 154 11.45 5.37 -12.13
CA ALA A 154 11.28 5.09 -10.71
C ALA A 154 10.07 4.18 -10.43
N MET A 155 8.91 4.45 -11.06
CA MET A 155 7.71 3.61 -10.92
C MET A 155 7.92 2.20 -11.45
N GLY A 156 8.60 2.05 -12.59
CA GLY A 156 8.91 0.74 -13.16
C GLY A 156 9.81 -0.09 -12.26
N LYS A 157 10.83 0.53 -11.65
CA LYS A 157 11.69 -0.14 -10.67
C LYS A 157 10.92 -0.56 -9.40
N ILE A 158 9.88 0.18 -8.97
CA ILE A 158 8.97 -0.27 -7.92
C ILE A 158 8.30 -1.59 -8.31
N PHE A 159 7.72 -1.68 -9.49
CA PHE A 159 7.04 -2.91 -9.94
C PHE A 159 7.99 -4.10 -10.10
N LEU A 160 9.22 -3.87 -10.56
CA LEU A 160 10.26 -4.90 -10.61
C LEU A 160 10.68 -5.35 -9.21
N ALA A 161 10.79 -4.42 -8.25
CA ALA A 161 11.23 -4.72 -6.90
C ALA A 161 10.23 -5.58 -6.11
N TRP A 162 8.93 -5.38 -6.31
CA TRP A 162 7.86 -6.12 -5.62
C TRP A 162 7.19 -7.19 -6.48
N GLY A 163 7.74 -7.51 -7.66
CA GLY A 163 7.37 -8.71 -8.41
C GLY A 163 7.84 -10.00 -7.73
N SER A 164 7.52 -11.16 -8.32
CA SER A 164 8.11 -12.43 -7.89
C SER A 164 9.64 -12.39 -7.98
N SER A 165 10.33 -13.22 -7.18
CA SER A 165 11.80 -13.20 -7.11
C SER A 165 12.49 -13.41 -8.46
N ASP A 166 11.86 -14.16 -9.36
CA ASP A 166 12.32 -14.44 -10.73
C ASP A 166 11.89 -13.39 -11.76
N TYR A 167 10.98 -12.47 -11.38
CA TYR A 167 10.38 -11.53 -12.32
C TYR A 167 11.39 -10.60 -13.00
N PRO A 168 12.38 -10.00 -12.31
CA PRO A 168 13.39 -9.18 -12.98
C PRO A 168 14.18 -9.96 -14.02
N ALA A 169 14.56 -11.21 -13.72
CA ALA A 169 15.31 -12.05 -14.67
C ALA A 169 14.47 -12.40 -15.91
N ARG A 170 13.19 -12.76 -15.72
CA ARG A 170 12.26 -13.01 -16.84
C ARG A 170 12.02 -11.77 -17.67
N TYR A 171 11.85 -10.60 -17.02
CA TYR A 171 11.72 -9.34 -17.73
C TYR A 171 12.92 -9.05 -18.62
N TRP A 172 14.15 -9.18 -18.10
CA TRP A 172 15.38 -9.00 -18.90
C TRP A 172 15.49 -10.00 -20.03
N GLN A 173 15.16 -11.27 -19.79
CA GLN A 173 15.19 -12.32 -20.83
C GLN A 173 14.22 -12.02 -21.98
N SER A 174 13.00 -11.59 -21.66
CA SER A 174 11.97 -11.31 -22.68
C SER A 174 12.17 -9.98 -23.40
N HIS A 175 12.80 -8.98 -22.75
CA HIS A 175 12.93 -7.62 -23.27
C HIS A 175 14.36 -7.25 -23.69
N ALA A 176 15.32 -8.19 -23.64
CA ALA A 176 16.71 -7.92 -23.99
C ALA A 176 16.90 -7.15 -25.32
N PRO A 177 16.13 -7.42 -26.40
CA PRO A 177 16.30 -6.69 -27.66
C PRO A 177 15.86 -5.22 -27.61
N VAL A 178 15.03 -4.83 -26.64
CA VAL A 178 14.46 -3.48 -26.51
C VAL A 178 15.01 -2.69 -25.32
N ILE A 179 15.74 -3.36 -24.42
CA ILE A 179 16.46 -2.68 -23.33
C ILE A 179 17.68 -1.97 -23.94
N GLN A 180 17.62 -0.65 -23.95
CA GLN A 180 18.68 0.20 -24.49
C GLN A 180 18.92 1.41 -23.59
N PRO A 181 20.11 2.03 -23.64
CA PRO A 181 20.37 3.25 -22.91
C PRO A 181 19.57 4.41 -23.50
N LEU A 182 18.60 4.94 -22.75
CA LEU A 182 17.89 6.17 -23.11
C LEU A 182 18.72 7.40 -22.76
N THR A 183 19.54 7.27 -21.72
CA THR A 183 20.57 8.21 -21.31
C THR A 183 21.83 7.44 -20.89
N HIS A 184 22.89 8.15 -20.59
CA HIS A 184 24.11 7.52 -20.04
C HIS A 184 23.93 6.97 -18.62
N ASN A 185 22.83 7.32 -17.93
CA ASN A 185 22.50 6.85 -16.58
C ASN A 185 21.58 5.62 -16.58
N THR A 186 20.99 5.26 -17.73
CA THR A 186 20.04 4.14 -17.81
C THR A 186 20.69 2.81 -17.43
N LEU A 187 20.08 2.10 -16.49
CA LEU A 187 20.52 0.75 -16.10
C LEU A 187 20.06 -0.26 -17.16
N THR A 188 20.98 -0.82 -17.90
CA THR A 188 20.68 -1.73 -19.02
C THR A 188 21.03 -3.18 -18.76
N THR A 189 21.74 -3.48 -17.67
CA THR A 189 22.14 -4.85 -17.34
C THR A 189 21.37 -5.39 -16.13
N LEU A 190 21.04 -6.68 -16.18
CA LEU A 190 20.34 -7.34 -15.07
C LEU A 190 21.10 -7.26 -13.73
N PRO A 191 22.43 -7.48 -13.65
CA PRO A 191 23.14 -7.36 -12.37
C PRO A 191 23.01 -5.97 -11.74
N GLN A 192 23.22 -4.89 -12.51
CA GLN A 192 23.05 -3.52 -12.02
C GLN A 192 21.62 -3.29 -11.50
N MET A 193 20.62 -3.81 -12.22
CA MET A 193 19.23 -3.67 -11.79
C MET A 193 18.95 -4.46 -10.51
N LEU A 194 19.46 -5.68 -10.36
CA LEU A 194 19.25 -6.47 -9.13
C LEU A 194 19.81 -5.78 -7.90
N ASP A 195 20.97 -5.14 -8.01
CA ASP A 195 21.57 -4.35 -6.93
C ASP A 195 20.67 -3.15 -6.57
N GLU A 196 20.19 -2.40 -7.57
CA GLU A 196 19.27 -1.27 -7.37
C GLU A 196 17.95 -1.75 -6.75
N LEU A 197 17.37 -2.88 -7.22
CA LEU A 197 16.13 -3.43 -6.66
C LEU A 197 16.28 -3.89 -5.21
N SER A 198 17.45 -4.39 -4.82
CA SER A 198 17.75 -4.73 -3.43
C SER A 198 17.70 -3.49 -2.53
N ASP A 199 18.32 -2.40 -2.97
CA ASP A 199 18.29 -1.11 -2.28
C ASP A 199 16.88 -0.53 -2.19
N ILE A 200 16.11 -0.61 -3.29
CA ILE A 200 14.73 -0.15 -3.34
C ILE A 200 13.86 -0.89 -2.31
N ARG A 201 13.97 -2.22 -2.22
CA ARG A 201 13.23 -3.01 -1.22
C ARG A 201 13.56 -2.58 0.21
N ARG A 202 14.85 -2.35 0.49
CA ARG A 202 15.33 -1.95 1.82
C ARG A 202 14.83 -0.56 2.21
N ARG A 203 14.81 0.39 1.26
CA ARG A 203 14.41 1.78 1.50
C ARG A 203 12.89 2.02 1.36
N GLY A 204 12.18 1.13 0.68
CA GLY A 204 10.77 1.35 0.30
C GLY A 204 10.60 2.51 -0.68
N LEU A 205 11.63 2.79 -1.50
CA LEU A 205 11.69 3.96 -2.37
C LEU A 205 12.57 3.67 -3.59
N ALA A 206 12.12 4.08 -4.77
CA ALA A 206 12.89 4.06 -6.00
C ALA A 206 13.17 5.47 -6.50
N MET A 207 14.28 5.64 -7.19
CA MET A 207 14.64 6.88 -7.87
C MET A 207 14.88 6.63 -9.35
N ASP A 208 14.48 7.56 -10.19
CA ASP A 208 14.99 7.74 -11.54
C ASP A 208 15.97 8.92 -11.50
N ARG A 209 17.23 8.64 -11.79
CA ARG A 209 18.32 9.63 -11.75
C ARG A 209 18.71 9.98 -13.18
N GLU A 210 17.78 10.60 -13.90
CA GLU A 210 17.93 10.91 -15.34
C GLU A 210 18.10 9.63 -16.20
N GLU A 211 17.52 8.52 -15.77
CA GLU A 211 17.62 7.24 -16.49
C GLU A 211 16.69 7.19 -17.71
N ASN A 212 15.51 7.83 -17.60
CA ASN A 212 14.53 7.92 -18.67
C ASN A 212 14.74 9.16 -19.55
N GLU A 213 15.05 10.31 -18.94
CA GLU A 213 15.23 11.58 -19.64
C GLU A 213 16.24 12.45 -18.88
N LEU A 214 17.23 13.03 -19.62
CA LEU A 214 18.21 13.95 -19.05
C LEU A 214 17.52 15.19 -18.49
N GLY A 215 17.99 15.65 -17.32
CA GLY A 215 17.45 16.82 -16.63
C GLY A 215 16.20 16.54 -15.81
N VAL A 216 15.65 15.31 -15.84
CA VAL A 216 14.47 14.90 -15.07
C VAL A 216 14.85 13.81 -14.07
N SER A 217 14.50 14.04 -12.81
CA SER A 217 14.60 13.02 -11.77
C SER A 217 13.23 12.71 -11.18
N CYS A 218 13.04 11.45 -10.77
CA CYS A 218 11.78 11.02 -10.13
C CYS A 218 12.07 10.25 -8.84
N VAL A 219 11.14 10.39 -7.89
CA VAL A 219 11.11 9.62 -6.65
C VAL A 219 9.78 8.89 -6.57
N ALA A 220 9.79 7.57 -6.37
CA ALA A 220 8.59 6.74 -6.33
C ALA A 220 8.52 5.83 -5.12
N ALA A 221 7.31 5.57 -4.63
CA ALA A 221 7.03 4.64 -3.55
C ALA A 221 5.92 3.64 -3.93
N PRO A 222 5.97 2.40 -3.39
CA PRO A 222 4.98 1.36 -3.64
C PRO A 222 3.67 1.65 -2.91
N VAL A 223 2.56 1.34 -3.57
CA VAL A 223 1.24 1.31 -2.97
C VAL A 223 0.78 -0.14 -2.89
N PHE A 224 0.61 -0.62 -1.66
CA PHE A 224 0.25 -2.00 -1.37
C PHE A 224 -1.27 -2.20 -1.34
N ASP A 225 -1.71 -3.38 -1.78
CA ASP A 225 -3.09 -3.84 -1.60
C ASP A 225 -3.25 -4.70 -0.33
N ILE A 226 -4.48 -5.14 -0.04
CA ILE A 226 -4.80 -6.04 1.09
C ILE A 226 -4.04 -7.38 1.04
N HIS A 227 -3.54 -7.78 -0.12
CA HIS A 227 -2.77 -9.01 -0.31
C HIS A 227 -1.26 -8.79 -0.24
N GLN A 228 -0.81 -7.63 0.23
CA GLN A 228 0.59 -7.22 0.29
C GLN A 228 1.29 -7.18 -1.08
N ARG A 229 0.54 -7.09 -2.17
CA ARG A 229 1.08 -6.90 -3.52
C ARG A 229 1.18 -5.40 -3.80
N VAL A 230 1.98 -5.04 -4.78
CA VAL A 230 2.16 -3.65 -5.24
C VAL A 230 1.52 -3.48 -6.62
N PRO A 231 0.19 -3.26 -6.69
CA PRO A 231 -0.49 -3.01 -7.96
C PRO A 231 -0.31 -1.57 -8.47
N PHE A 232 0.09 -0.64 -7.58
CA PHE A 232 0.21 0.78 -7.92
C PHE A 232 1.49 1.39 -7.37
N ALA A 233 1.89 2.53 -7.94
CA ALA A 233 3.01 3.34 -7.45
C ALA A 233 2.67 4.82 -7.54
N VAL A 234 3.12 5.59 -6.53
CA VAL A 234 3.10 7.06 -6.52
C VAL A 234 4.48 7.56 -6.88
N SER A 235 4.59 8.57 -7.72
CA SER A 235 5.86 9.27 -7.94
C SER A 235 5.72 10.78 -8.01
N VAL A 236 6.83 11.46 -7.69
CA VAL A 236 7.05 12.88 -7.95
C VAL A 236 8.16 13.02 -8.97
N SER A 237 7.91 13.81 -10.01
CA SER A 237 8.89 14.11 -11.07
C SER A 237 9.18 15.60 -11.07
N LEU A 238 10.48 15.94 -11.17
CA LEU A 238 10.94 17.32 -11.13
C LEU A 238 12.28 17.49 -11.89
N PRO A 239 12.71 18.74 -12.17
CA PRO A 239 14.05 19.00 -12.67
C PRO A 239 15.12 18.46 -11.72
N THR A 240 16.15 17.78 -12.25
CA THR A 240 17.28 17.28 -11.45
C THR A 240 17.94 18.37 -10.63
N ALA A 241 18.13 19.57 -11.20
CA ALA A 241 18.68 20.72 -10.51
C ALA A 241 17.82 21.13 -9.29
N ARG A 242 16.49 21.01 -9.40
CA ARG A 242 15.57 21.29 -8.28
C ARG A 242 15.71 20.23 -7.19
N LEU A 243 15.81 18.95 -7.56
CA LEU A 243 16.04 17.85 -6.61
C LEU A 243 17.35 18.05 -5.83
N GLN A 244 18.42 18.50 -6.51
CA GLN A 244 19.69 18.79 -5.86
C GLN A 244 19.59 19.93 -4.84
N GLN A 245 18.76 20.95 -5.12
CA GLN A 245 18.55 22.06 -4.21
C GLN A 245 17.80 21.68 -2.93
N ILE A 246 16.69 20.91 -3.08
CA ILE A 246 15.82 20.58 -1.94
C ILE A 246 16.27 19.31 -1.19
N GLY A 247 17.08 18.49 -1.83
CA GLY A 247 17.53 17.19 -1.32
C GLY A 247 16.50 16.07 -1.49
N VAL A 248 17.01 14.85 -1.64
CA VAL A 248 16.18 13.65 -1.88
C VAL A 248 15.20 13.41 -0.72
N GLU A 249 15.62 13.63 0.52
CA GLU A 249 14.79 13.39 1.71
C GLU A 249 13.55 14.28 1.78
N ALA A 250 13.63 15.50 1.26
CA ALA A 250 12.51 16.42 1.22
C ALA A 250 11.33 15.89 0.38
N LEU A 251 11.60 15.05 -0.63
CA LEU A 251 10.59 14.39 -1.45
C LEU A 251 10.26 12.98 -0.96
N SER A 252 11.27 12.24 -0.51
CA SER A 252 11.10 10.82 -0.13
C SER A 252 10.06 10.64 0.96
N LYS A 253 10.10 11.46 2.01
CA LYS A 253 9.16 11.37 3.14
C LYS A 253 7.71 11.63 2.74
N PRO A 254 7.36 12.75 2.04
CA PRO A 254 5.99 12.98 1.57
C PRO A 254 5.49 11.89 0.62
N VAL A 255 6.32 11.44 -0.33
CA VAL A 255 5.95 10.40 -1.30
C VAL A 255 5.64 9.08 -0.59
N GLN A 256 6.51 8.62 0.32
CA GLN A 256 6.29 7.40 1.11
C GLN A 256 5.05 7.52 2.01
N ALA A 257 4.88 8.65 2.70
CA ALA A 257 3.72 8.89 3.56
C ALA A 257 2.41 8.84 2.77
N THR A 258 2.39 9.42 1.56
CA THR A 258 1.23 9.40 0.66
C THR A 258 0.94 7.99 0.17
N ALA A 259 1.96 7.25 -0.30
CA ALA A 259 1.80 5.86 -0.71
C ALA A 259 1.27 4.97 0.42
N GLN A 260 1.74 5.18 1.66
CA GLN A 260 1.26 4.46 2.84
C GLN A 260 -0.21 4.80 3.18
N ARG A 261 -0.63 6.07 3.07
CA ARG A 261 -2.03 6.46 3.30
C ARG A 261 -2.95 5.77 2.30
N ILE A 262 -2.62 5.83 1.02
CA ILE A 262 -3.38 5.15 -0.04
C ILE A 262 -3.41 3.64 0.22
N SER A 263 -2.28 3.02 0.57
CA SER A 263 -2.21 1.59 0.87
C SER A 263 -3.15 1.17 2.01
N ARG A 264 -3.20 1.96 3.09
CA ARG A 264 -4.12 1.68 4.23
C ARG A 264 -5.58 1.75 3.81
N GLU A 265 -5.96 2.71 2.98
CA GLU A 265 -7.32 2.81 2.44
C GLU A 265 -7.66 1.67 1.47
N LEU A 266 -6.65 1.10 0.79
CA LEU A 266 -6.78 -0.12 -0.01
C LEU A 266 -6.74 -1.41 0.84
N GLY A 267 -6.75 -1.30 2.17
CA GLY A 267 -6.82 -2.43 3.08
C GLY A 267 -5.47 -3.06 3.46
N TYR A 268 -4.35 -2.41 3.10
CA TYR A 268 -3.03 -2.88 3.51
C TYR A 268 -2.82 -2.73 5.02
N ALA A 269 -2.49 -3.84 5.68
CA ALA A 269 -2.00 -3.87 7.04
C ALA A 269 -0.57 -4.44 7.04
N PRO A 270 0.43 -3.68 7.53
CA PRO A 270 1.78 -4.20 7.68
C PRO A 270 1.75 -5.43 8.59
N SER A 271 2.48 -6.48 8.23
CA SER A 271 2.73 -7.60 9.15
C SER A 271 3.44 -7.07 10.40
N ALA A 272 2.92 -7.41 11.58
CA ALA A 272 3.51 -7.03 12.86
C ALA A 272 4.89 -7.68 13.04
#